data_7013b866a2fe145ec1b78ba3f797d478
#
_entry.id   7013b866a2fe145ec1b78ba3f797d478
#
_cell.length_a   1.000
_cell.length_b   1.000
_cell.length_c   1.000
_cell.angle_alpha   90.00
_cell.angle_beta   90.00
_cell.angle_gamma   90.00
#
_symmetry.space_group_name_H-M   'P 1'
#
loop_
_entity.id
_entity.type
_entity.pdbx_description
1 polymer ?
#
loop_
_entity_poly.entity_id
_entity_poly.type
_entity_poly.pdbx_seq_one_letter_code
_entity_poly.pdbx_strand_id
1 'polypeptide(L)'
;MANKGKYYMTTAIAYTSGKPHIGNTYEIILADAIARYKRAEGYDVYFQTGTDEHGQKIQEKAEAAGISPKEFVDQISGEVKRIWDMVNSSYDNFVRTTDEDHEKCVKKIFKKLYDQGDIYKGSYEGLYCTPCESFWTESQLVDGKCPDCGREVQPAKEEAYFFKMSKYADRLIDYINTHPDFIQPVSRKNEMMNNFLLPGLQDLCVSRTSYSWGIPVDFDPKH
;
A
#
# COMPACT_ATOMS: atom_id res chain seq x y z
N MET A 1 24.34 -26.27 11.00
CA MET A 1 24.84 -25.36 9.94
C MET A 1 25.20 -24.04 10.60
N ALA A 2 26.23 -23.34 10.11
CA ALA A 2 26.56 -22.02 10.62
C ALA A 2 25.39 -21.04 10.31
N ASN A 3 25.01 -20.22 11.29
CA ASN A 3 24.00 -19.18 11.10
C ASN A 3 24.56 -18.13 10.12
N LYS A 4 23.93 -17.98 8.95
CA LYS A 4 24.34 -17.02 7.91
C LYS A 4 23.83 -15.59 8.16
N GLY A 5 23.14 -15.36 9.26
CA GLY A 5 22.55 -14.09 9.62
C GLY A 5 21.04 -14.03 9.35
N LYS A 6 20.47 -12.83 9.48
CA LYS A 6 19.03 -12.58 9.31
C LYS A 6 18.67 -12.35 7.84
N TYR A 7 17.52 -12.84 7.45
CA TYR A 7 16.91 -12.58 6.13
C TYR A 7 15.45 -12.17 6.32
N TYR A 8 15.14 -10.94 5.98
CA TYR A 8 13.79 -10.40 6.08
C TYR A 8 13.14 -10.33 4.69
N MET A 9 11.90 -10.80 4.59
CA MET A 9 11.15 -10.83 3.36
C MET A 9 9.69 -10.45 3.59
N THR A 10 9.14 -9.67 2.67
CA THR A 10 7.72 -9.34 2.62
C THR A 10 7.14 -9.59 1.23
N THR A 11 5.83 -9.80 1.16
CA THR A 11 5.05 -9.67 -0.08
C THR A 11 4.33 -8.32 -0.10
N ALA A 12 3.73 -7.96 -1.23
CA ALA A 12 2.58 -7.07 -1.20
C ALA A 12 1.48 -7.69 -0.32
N ILE A 13 0.66 -6.85 0.32
CA ILE A 13 -0.45 -7.30 1.14
C ILE A 13 -1.76 -7.21 0.33
N ALA A 14 -2.60 -8.26 0.42
CA ALA A 14 -3.79 -8.35 -0.40
C ALA A 14 -4.85 -7.31 0.02
N TYR A 15 -5.34 -6.52 -0.95
CA TYR A 15 -6.42 -5.57 -0.69
C TYR A 15 -7.75 -6.29 -0.50
N THR A 16 -8.41 -6.08 0.63
CA THR A 16 -9.60 -6.81 1.05
C THR A 16 -10.90 -6.37 0.36
N SER A 17 -10.80 -5.75 -0.80
CA SER A 17 -11.98 -5.40 -1.60
C SER A 17 -12.68 -6.61 -2.26
N GLY A 18 -12.14 -7.80 -2.15
CA GLY A 18 -12.70 -9.05 -2.67
C GLY A 18 -11.81 -10.25 -2.37
N LYS A 19 -12.26 -11.43 -2.76
CA LYS A 19 -11.48 -12.66 -2.60
C LYS A 19 -10.21 -12.61 -3.44
N PRO A 20 -9.09 -13.17 -2.95
CA PRO A 20 -7.85 -13.23 -3.72
C PRO A 20 -8.03 -14.10 -4.96
N HIS A 21 -7.29 -13.77 -6.01
CA HIS A 21 -7.23 -14.54 -7.24
C HIS A 21 -5.84 -15.14 -7.43
N ILE A 22 -5.67 -15.92 -8.50
CA ILE A 22 -4.43 -16.68 -8.77
C ILE A 22 -3.18 -15.76 -8.84
N GLY A 23 -3.32 -14.51 -9.25
CA GLY A 23 -2.20 -13.54 -9.25
C GLY A 23 -1.68 -13.24 -7.85
N ASN A 24 -2.56 -13.08 -6.87
CA ASN A 24 -2.16 -12.92 -5.47
C ASN A 24 -1.50 -14.19 -4.92
N THR A 25 -2.04 -15.36 -5.28
CA THR A 25 -1.50 -16.66 -4.88
C THR A 25 -0.12 -16.91 -5.49
N TYR A 26 0.11 -16.48 -6.72
CA TYR A 26 1.42 -16.59 -7.37
C TYR A 26 2.51 -15.90 -6.58
N GLU A 27 2.26 -14.66 -6.12
CA GLU A 27 3.22 -13.87 -5.36
C GLU A 27 3.59 -14.53 -4.03
N ILE A 28 2.60 -15.00 -3.27
CA ILE A 28 2.86 -15.65 -1.97
C ILE A 28 3.65 -16.96 -2.14
N ILE A 29 3.36 -17.76 -3.18
CA ILE A 29 4.09 -19.00 -3.45
C ILE A 29 5.53 -18.71 -3.86
N LEU A 30 5.77 -17.67 -4.69
CA LEU A 30 7.11 -17.27 -5.09
C LEU A 30 7.93 -16.82 -3.87
N ALA A 31 7.36 -16.00 -3.02
CA ALA A 31 8.01 -15.55 -1.79
C ALA A 31 8.29 -16.71 -0.82
N ASP A 32 7.33 -17.63 -0.66
CA ASP A 32 7.50 -18.81 0.19
C ASP A 32 8.63 -19.72 -0.31
N ALA A 33 8.74 -19.91 -1.61
CA ALA A 33 9.83 -20.70 -2.20
C ALA A 33 11.20 -20.09 -1.85
N ILE A 34 11.35 -18.77 -1.93
CA ILE A 34 12.59 -18.07 -1.57
C ILE A 34 12.83 -18.16 -0.06
N ALA A 35 11.80 -17.95 0.77
CA ALA A 35 11.92 -18.05 2.22
C ALA A 35 12.41 -19.45 2.66
N ARG A 36 11.81 -20.52 2.09
CA ARG A 36 12.24 -21.91 2.35
C ARG A 36 13.66 -22.17 1.89
N TYR A 37 14.03 -21.68 0.71
CA TYR A 37 15.39 -21.79 0.21
C TYR A 37 16.39 -21.12 1.14
N LYS A 38 16.10 -19.90 1.60
CA LYS A 38 16.97 -19.17 2.54
C LYS A 38 17.09 -19.87 3.90
N ARG A 39 16.00 -20.44 4.41
CA ARG A 39 16.06 -21.30 5.63
C ARG A 39 16.96 -22.52 5.41
N ALA A 40 16.83 -23.18 4.25
CA ALA A 40 17.69 -24.33 3.92
C ALA A 40 19.16 -23.95 3.76
N GLU A 41 19.47 -22.73 3.33
CA GLU A 41 20.83 -22.20 3.32
C GLU A 41 21.40 -21.89 4.72
N GLY A 42 20.57 -21.83 5.76
CA GLY A 42 20.96 -21.56 7.14
C GLY A 42 20.79 -20.11 7.59
N TYR A 43 19.96 -19.31 6.90
CA TYR A 43 19.54 -17.99 7.37
C TYR A 43 18.44 -18.10 8.42
N ASP A 44 18.44 -17.14 9.37
CA ASP A 44 17.31 -16.84 10.24
C ASP A 44 16.31 -15.98 9.47
N VAL A 45 15.27 -16.61 8.90
CA VAL A 45 14.34 -15.97 7.99
C VAL A 45 13.10 -15.50 8.75
N TYR A 46 12.73 -14.23 8.57
CA TYR A 46 11.43 -13.68 8.95
C TYR A 46 10.67 -13.30 7.69
N PHE A 47 9.60 -14.03 7.41
CA PHE A 47 8.74 -13.84 6.23
C PHE A 47 7.37 -13.30 6.66
N GLN A 48 7.01 -12.11 6.18
CA GLN A 48 5.77 -11.43 6.51
C GLN A 48 4.91 -11.23 5.26
N THR A 49 3.62 -11.47 5.41
CA THR A 49 2.55 -11.16 4.46
C THR A 49 1.37 -10.54 5.20
N GLY A 50 0.24 -10.32 4.55
CA GLY A 50 -0.94 -9.77 5.23
C GLY A 50 -2.02 -9.25 4.30
N THR A 51 -2.87 -8.38 4.86
CA THR A 51 -3.99 -7.75 4.17
C THR A 51 -4.01 -6.24 4.37
N ASP A 52 -4.37 -5.53 3.29
CA ASP A 52 -4.68 -4.10 3.27
C ASP A 52 -6.19 -3.91 3.40
N GLU A 53 -6.64 -3.19 4.44
CA GLU A 53 -8.01 -3.28 4.95
C GLU A 53 -8.72 -1.94 5.07
N HIS A 54 -8.09 -0.81 4.75
CA HIS A 54 -8.69 0.52 4.84
C HIS A 54 -9.12 1.05 3.46
N GLY A 55 -9.88 2.16 3.49
CA GLY A 55 -10.25 2.92 2.31
C GLY A 55 -11.73 2.97 1.99
N GLN A 56 -12.10 3.92 1.15
CA GLN A 56 -13.48 4.21 0.76
C GLN A 56 -14.17 3.00 0.12
N LYS A 57 -13.47 2.29 -0.76
CA LYS A 57 -14.00 1.12 -1.47
C LYS A 57 -14.42 -0.02 -0.53
N ILE A 58 -13.70 -0.18 0.58
CA ILE A 58 -14.04 -1.16 1.61
C ILE A 58 -15.31 -0.72 2.34
N GLN A 59 -15.39 0.56 2.74
CA GLN A 59 -16.57 1.11 3.39
C GLN A 59 -17.81 0.94 2.51
N GLU A 60 -17.77 1.33 1.24
CA GLU A 60 -18.87 1.19 0.30
C GLU A 60 -19.34 -0.27 0.14
N LYS A 61 -18.40 -1.21 0.08
CA LYS A 61 -18.73 -2.64 -0.02
C LYS A 61 -19.35 -3.20 1.25
N ALA A 62 -18.88 -2.79 2.41
CA ALA A 62 -19.46 -3.17 3.68
C ALA A 62 -20.89 -2.63 3.82
N GLU A 63 -21.12 -1.38 3.49
CA GLU A 63 -22.45 -0.73 3.45
C GLU A 63 -23.40 -1.47 2.50
N ALA A 64 -22.93 -1.80 1.29
CA ALA A 64 -23.72 -2.58 0.32
C ALA A 64 -24.06 -4.00 0.80
N ALA A 65 -23.20 -4.59 1.65
CA ALA A 65 -23.42 -5.87 2.28
C ALA A 65 -24.25 -5.79 3.58
N GLY A 66 -24.55 -4.57 4.07
CA GLY A 66 -25.33 -4.36 5.30
C GLY A 66 -24.59 -4.74 6.58
N ILE A 67 -23.25 -4.73 6.56
CA ILE A 67 -22.39 -5.04 7.72
C ILE A 67 -21.38 -3.92 7.97
N SER A 68 -20.73 -3.94 9.12
CA SER A 68 -19.68 -2.97 9.41
C SER A 68 -18.41 -3.21 8.53
N PRO A 69 -17.61 -2.17 8.23
CA PRO A 69 -16.34 -2.34 7.54
C PRO A 69 -15.42 -3.34 8.24
N LYS A 70 -15.40 -3.35 9.58
CA LYS A 70 -14.57 -4.29 10.35
C LYS A 70 -15.01 -5.74 10.12
N GLU A 71 -16.32 -6.03 10.18
CA GLU A 71 -16.84 -7.36 9.90
C GLU A 71 -16.54 -7.81 8.46
N PHE A 72 -16.68 -6.88 7.51
CA PHE A 72 -16.38 -7.14 6.10
C PHE A 72 -14.91 -7.56 5.91
N VAL A 73 -13.95 -6.79 6.44
CA VAL A 73 -12.53 -7.12 6.31
C VAL A 73 -12.13 -8.34 7.12
N ASP A 74 -12.78 -8.63 8.26
CA ASP A 74 -12.54 -9.85 9.02
C ASP A 74 -12.89 -11.11 8.21
N GLN A 75 -14.00 -11.07 7.47
CA GLN A 75 -14.38 -12.17 6.59
C GLN A 75 -13.40 -12.36 5.45
N ILE A 76 -13.04 -11.29 4.73
CA ILE A 76 -12.15 -11.36 3.57
C ILE A 76 -10.72 -11.73 3.99
N SER A 77 -10.19 -11.11 5.06
CA SER A 77 -8.88 -11.42 5.59
C SER A 77 -8.77 -12.87 6.06
N GLY A 78 -9.82 -13.37 6.72
CA GLY A 78 -9.93 -14.79 7.09
C GLY A 78 -9.87 -15.73 5.86
N GLU A 79 -10.55 -15.38 4.76
CA GLU A 79 -10.47 -16.12 3.50
C GLU A 79 -9.07 -16.07 2.88
N VAL A 80 -8.42 -14.90 2.85
CA VAL A 80 -7.04 -14.74 2.37
C VAL A 80 -6.11 -15.64 3.15
N LYS A 81 -6.16 -15.58 4.48
CA LYS A 81 -5.33 -16.39 5.35
C LYS A 81 -5.55 -17.88 5.12
N ARG A 82 -6.81 -18.30 5.02
CA ARG A 82 -7.15 -19.70 4.72
C ARG A 82 -6.56 -20.18 3.40
N ILE A 83 -6.53 -19.33 2.38
CA ILE A 83 -5.93 -19.67 1.07
C ILE A 83 -4.41 -19.77 1.19
N TRP A 84 -3.74 -18.84 1.92
CA TRP A 84 -2.30 -18.91 2.16
C TRP A 84 -1.91 -20.17 2.93
N ASP A 85 -2.72 -20.56 3.93
CA ASP A 85 -2.52 -21.79 4.69
C ASP A 85 -2.75 -23.06 3.81
N MET A 86 -3.74 -23.02 2.91
CA MET A 86 -4.03 -24.12 1.99
C MET A 86 -2.91 -24.36 0.99
N VAL A 87 -2.22 -23.32 0.52
CA VAL A 87 -1.02 -23.45 -0.32
C VAL A 87 0.24 -23.71 0.50
N ASN A 88 0.09 -23.97 1.81
CA ASN A 88 1.17 -24.31 2.73
C ASN A 88 2.29 -23.24 2.79
N SER A 89 1.91 -21.96 2.71
CA SER A 89 2.87 -20.86 2.85
C SER A 89 3.46 -20.81 4.26
N SER A 90 4.77 -20.66 4.36
CA SER A 90 5.53 -20.70 5.63
C SER A 90 5.83 -19.30 6.19
N TYR A 91 4.88 -18.35 6.04
CA TYR A 91 5.02 -17.02 6.64
C TYR A 91 5.10 -17.11 8.17
N ASP A 92 5.91 -16.25 8.77
CA ASP A 92 6.07 -16.13 10.22
C ASP A 92 5.05 -15.15 10.82
N ASN A 93 4.60 -14.16 10.02
CA ASN A 93 3.61 -13.18 10.45
C ASN A 93 2.62 -12.84 9.33
N PHE A 94 1.35 -12.74 9.72
CA PHE A 94 0.27 -12.25 8.87
C PHE A 94 -0.25 -10.94 9.49
N VAL A 95 0.19 -9.80 8.91
CA VAL A 95 -0.18 -8.46 9.39
C VAL A 95 -1.49 -8.02 8.75
N ARG A 96 -2.33 -7.39 9.54
CA ARG A 96 -3.53 -6.69 9.08
C ARG A 96 -3.33 -5.19 9.31
N THR A 97 -3.71 -4.37 8.35
CA THR A 97 -3.58 -2.92 8.55
C THR A 97 -4.55 -2.37 9.60
N THR A 98 -5.52 -3.18 10.05
CA THR A 98 -6.41 -2.93 11.19
C THR A 98 -5.91 -3.46 12.54
N ASP A 99 -4.71 -4.07 12.58
CA ASP A 99 -4.11 -4.48 13.85
C ASP A 99 -3.70 -3.23 14.66
N GLU A 100 -3.97 -3.25 15.97
CA GLU A 100 -3.66 -2.10 16.85
C GLU A 100 -2.19 -1.66 16.78
N ASP A 101 -1.25 -2.61 16.71
CA ASP A 101 0.16 -2.29 16.68
C ASP A 101 0.57 -1.65 15.34
N HIS A 102 -0.09 -2.04 14.24
CA HIS A 102 0.06 -1.40 12.95
C HIS A 102 -0.45 0.04 13.00
N GLU A 103 -1.68 0.25 13.47
CA GLU A 103 -2.27 1.59 13.59
C GLU A 103 -1.44 2.52 14.48
N LYS A 104 -0.97 2.03 15.64
CA LYS A 104 -0.07 2.78 16.52
C LYS A 104 1.23 3.19 15.82
N CYS A 105 1.80 2.27 15.03
CA CYS A 105 3.01 2.54 14.26
C CYS A 105 2.78 3.59 13.18
N VAL A 106 1.68 3.48 12.42
CA VAL A 106 1.30 4.45 11.38
C VAL A 106 1.12 5.84 11.99
N LYS A 107 0.35 5.97 13.07
CA LYS A 107 0.14 7.24 13.79
C LYS A 107 1.46 7.87 14.24
N LYS A 108 2.36 7.07 14.80
CA LYS A 108 3.68 7.53 15.22
C LYS A 108 4.53 8.06 14.05
N ILE A 109 4.54 7.33 12.92
CA ILE A 109 5.31 7.73 11.73
C ILE A 109 4.68 8.97 11.10
N PHE A 110 3.36 9.01 10.96
CA PHE A 110 2.64 10.16 10.44
C PHE A 110 2.95 11.44 11.24
N LYS A 111 2.83 11.36 12.58
CA LYS A 111 3.17 12.46 13.47
C LYS A 111 4.62 12.92 13.33
N LYS A 112 5.55 11.99 13.24
CA LYS A 112 6.98 12.28 13.04
C LYS A 112 7.22 13.03 11.73
N LEU A 113 6.62 12.59 10.63
CA LEU A 113 6.77 13.25 9.33
C LEU A 113 6.09 14.62 9.30
N TYR A 114 4.97 14.76 9.99
CA TYR A 114 4.30 16.05 10.18
C TYR A 114 5.19 17.03 10.96
N ASP A 115 5.76 16.62 12.09
CA ASP A 115 6.64 17.44 12.92
C ASP A 115 7.93 17.84 12.18
N GLN A 116 8.40 17.03 11.24
CA GLN A 116 9.54 17.31 10.37
C GLN A 116 9.18 18.26 9.20
N GLY A 117 7.89 18.58 9.02
CA GLY A 117 7.40 19.36 7.88
C GLY A 117 7.40 18.61 6.55
N ASP A 118 7.50 17.29 6.59
CA ASP A 118 7.39 16.41 5.42
C ASP A 118 5.93 16.01 5.12
N ILE A 119 5.03 16.20 6.08
CA ILE A 119 3.59 16.19 5.87
C ILE A 119 3.05 17.60 6.15
N TYR A 120 2.18 18.09 5.27
CA TYR A 120 1.54 19.39 5.40
C TYR A 120 0.06 19.31 5.06
N LYS A 121 -0.73 20.22 5.63
CA LYS A 121 -2.15 20.35 5.36
C LYS A 121 -2.37 21.23 4.13
N GLY A 122 -3.20 20.74 3.21
CA GLY A 122 -3.56 21.44 1.99
C GLY A 122 -5.01 21.15 1.59
N SER A 123 -5.44 21.70 0.47
CA SER A 123 -6.71 21.32 -0.14
C SER A 123 -6.43 20.68 -1.48
N TYR A 124 -7.12 19.60 -1.75
CA TYR A 124 -7.13 18.98 -3.06
C TYR A 124 -8.41 19.37 -3.79
N GLU A 125 -8.26 19.80 -5.03
CA GLU A 125 -9.36 20.04 -5.94
C GLU A 125 -9.03 19.36 -7.27
N GLY A 126 -9.80 18.36 -7.65
CA GLY A 126 -9.52 17.57 -8.85
C GLY A 126 -10.61 16.55 -9.14
N LEU A 127 -10.31 15.64 -10.04
CA LEU A 127 -11.21 14.58 -10.48
C LEU A 127 -10.82 13.26 -9.81
N TYR A 128 -11.72 12.72 -9.00
CA TYR A 128 -11.47 11.52 -8.20
C TYR A 128 -12.06 10.27 -8.83
N CYS A 129 -11.25 9.23 -8.91
CA CYS A 129 -11.68 7.90 -9.30
C CYS A 129 -11.83 7.01 -8.06
N THR A 130 -13.05 6.76 -7.62
CA THR A 130 -13.32 5.90 -6.44
C THR A 130 -12.76 4.48 -6.59
N PRO A 131 -12.88 3.80 -7.76
CA PRO A 131 -12.34 2.45 -7.89
C PRO A 131 -10.82 2.33 -7.80
N CYS A 132 -10.08 3.38 -8.20
CA CYS A 132 -8.62 3.41 -8.13
C CYS A 132 -8.12 4.16 -6.89
N GLU A 133 -9.03 4.81 -6.16
CA GLU A 133 -8.72 5.68 -5.02
C GLU A 133 -7.67 6.75 -5.34
N SER A 134 -7.74 7.27 -6.57
CA SER A 134 -6.76 8.19 -7.14
C SER A 134 -7.39 9.47 -7.65
N PHE A 135 -6.67 10.57 -7.47
CA PHE A 135 -7.02 11.86 -8.01
C PHE A 135 -6.29 12.13 -9.33
N TRP A 136 -6.99 12.84 -10.22
CA TRP A 136 -6.50 13.19 -11.55
C TRP A 136 -6.78 14.65 -11.85
N THR A 137 -5.91 15.28 -12.59
CA THR A 137 -6.20 16.56 -13.26
C THR A 137 -6.92 16.29 -14.57
N GLU A 138 -7.64 17.27 -15.10
CA GLU A 138 -8.29 17.13 -16.41
C GLU A 138 -7.32 16.71 -17.52
N SER A 139 -6.09 17.22 -17.48
CA SER A 139 -5.05 16.91 -18.46
C SER A 139 -4.51 15.48 -18.38
N GLN A 140 -4.73 14.79 -17.27
CA GLN A 140 -4.29 13.40 -17.06
C GLN A 140 -5.36 12.39 -17.48
N LEU A 141 -6.59 12.83 -17.70
CA LEU A 141 -7.65 11.93 -18.10
C LEU A 141 -7.46 11.45 -19.56
N VAL A 142 -7.88 10.22 -19.81
CA VAL A 142 -7.97 9.65 -21.15
C VAL A 142 -9.45 9.61 -21.54
N ASP A 143 -9.83 10.37 -22.56
CA ASP A 143 -11.24 10.52 -23.00
C ASP A 143 -12.19 10.94 -21.86
N GLY A 144 -11.73 11.82 -20.96
CA GLY A 144 -12.50 12.28 -19.80
C GLY A 144 -12.66 11.24 -18.68
N LYS A 145 -11.91 10.14 -18.72
CA LYS A 145 -11.98 9.00 -17.78
C LYS A 145 -10.66 8.76 -17.09
N CYS A 146 -10.72 8.00 -16.00
CA CYS A 146 -9.53 7.56 -15.25
C CYS A 146 -8.54 6.82 -16.17
N PRO A 147 -7.26 7.23 -16.24
CA PRO A 147 -6.27 6.60 -17.10
C PRO A 147 -5.94 5.17 -16.70
N ASP A 148 -6.10 4.84 -15.41
CA ASP A 148 -5.75 3.50 -14.90
C ASP A 148 -6.83 2.46 -15.17
N CYS A 149 -8.11 2.83 -15.05
CA CYS A 149 -9.20 1.85 -15.12
C CYS A 149 -10.30 2.16 -16.15
N GLY A 150 -10.22 3.32 -16.84
CA GLY A 150 -11.18 3.74 -17.86
C GLY A 150 -12.57 4.10 -17.34
N ARG A 151 -12.76 4.22 -16.01
CA ARG A 151 -14.07 4.57 -15.41
C ARG A 151 -14.23 6.07 -15.27
N GLU A 152 -15.47 6.51 -15.07
CA GLU A 152 -15.80 7.90 -14.83
C GLU A 152 -15.16 8.41 -13.54
N VAL A 153 -14.76 9.67 -13.55
CA VAL A 153 -14.22 10.39 -12.40
C VAL A 153 -15.21 11.48 -11.97
N GLN A 154 -15.19 11.85 -10.72
CA GLN A 154 -16.09 12.85 -10.16
C GLN A 154 -15.29 14.03 -9.59
N PRO A 155 -15.77 15.28 -9.76
CA PRO A 155 -15.15 16.42 -9.10
C PRO A 155 -15.15 16.22 -7.58
N ALA A 156 -13.99 16.38 -6.97
CA ALA A 156 -13.84 16.33 -5.52
C ALA A 156 -12.98 17.50 -5.06
N LYS A 157 -13.42 18.13 -3.97
CA LYS A 157 -12.67 19.14 -3.24
C LYS A 157 -12.65 18.77 -1.79
N GLU A 158 -11.47 18.56 -1.27
CA GLU A 158 -11.31 18.04 0.08
C GLU A 158 -10.06 18.65 0.74
N GLU A 159 -10.17 19.01 2.03
CA GLU A 159 -9.00 19.28 2.84
C GLU A 159 -8.30 17.96 3.13
N ALA A 160 -6.98 17.91 3.00
CA ALA A 160 -6.21 16.70 3.19
C ALA A 160 -4.79 17.00 3.64
N TYR A 161 -4.13 16.01 4.21
CA TYR A 161 -2.70 16.02 4.44
C TYR A 161 -1.96 15.44 3.24
N PHE A 162 -0.82 16.06 2.90
CA PHE A 162 0.04 15.68 1.79
C PHE A 162 1.44 15.35 2.29
N PHE A 163 1.98 14.23 1.85
CA PHE A 163 3.39 13.90 2.05
C PHE A 163 4.22 14.49 0.92
N LYS A 164 5.25 15.26 1.26
CA LYS A 164 6.18 15.89 0.31
C LYS A 164 7.08 14.85 -0.36
N MET A 165 6.48 13.96 -1.15
CA MET A 165 7.20 12.92 -1.86
C MET A 165 8.16 13.51 -2.88
N SER A 166 7.81 14.64 -3.49
CA SER A 166 8.66 15.40 -4.42
C SER A 166 10.04 15.74 -3.85
N LYS A 167 10.13 16.03 -2.56
CA LYS A 167 11.38 16.33 -1.83
C LYS A 167 12.40 15.18 -1.89
N TYR A 168 11.93 13.96 -2.10
CA TYR A 168 12.75 12.75 -2.00
C TYR A 168 13.23 12.21 -3.35
N ALA A 169 12.74 12.75 -4.48
CA ALA A 169 13.02 12.25 -5.82
C ALA A 169 14.52 12.14 -6.12
N ASP A 170 15.28 13.23 -5.95
CA ASP A 170 16.72 13.26 -6.26
C ASP A 170 17.52 12.26 -5.40
N ARG A 171 17.15 12.14 -4.11
CA ARG A 171 17.79 11.18 -3.21
C ARG A 171 17.52 9.73 -3.60
N LEU A 172 16.30 9.44 -4.07
CA LEU A 172 15.93 8.11 -4.57
C LEU A 172 16.67 7.79 -5.87
N ILE A 173 16.76 8.74 -6.79
CA ILE A 173 17.50 8.59 -8.05
C ILE A 173 18.97 8.29 -7.77
N ASP A 174 19.61 9.06 -6.90
CA ASP A 174 21.01 8.84 -6.50
C ASP A 174 21.20 7.47 -5.85
N TYR A 175 20.32 7.11 -4.91
CA TYR A 175 20.38 5.82 -4.24
C TYR A 175 20.23 4.64 -5.19
N ILE A 176 19.27 4.68 -6.10
CA ILE A 176 19.02 3.62 -7.09
C ILE A 176 20.21 3.49 -8.06
N ASN A 177 20.84 4.61 -8.42
CA ASN A 177 22.00 4.59 -9.32
C ASN A 177 23.27 4.06 -8.65
N THR A 178 23.43 4.32 -7.36
CA THR A 178 24.59 3.84 -6.57
C THR A 178 24.38 2.44 -5.99
N HIS A 179 23.15 1.90 -6.01
CA HIS A 179 22.80 0.56 -5.53
C HIS A 179 22.09 -0.24 -6.63
N PRO A 180 22.84 -0.81 -7.60
CA PRO A 180 22.27 -1.41 -8.81
C PRO A 180 21.31 -2.59 -8.55
N ASP A 181 21.47 -3.25 -7.40
CA ASP A 181 20.65 -4.40 -7.00
C ASP A 181 19.39 -4.01 -6.18
N PHE A 182 19.18 -2.71 -5.92
CA PHE A 182 18.07 -2.24 -5.09
C PHE A 182 16.70 -2.51 -5.73
N ILE A 183 16.59 -2.37 -7.06
CA ILE A 183 15.37 -2.70 -7.81
C ILE A 183 15.70 -3.78 -8.84
N GLN A 184 15.07 -4.93 -8.72
CA GLN A 184 15.22 -6.07 -9.63
C GLN A 184 13.87 -6.53 -10.18
N PRO A 185 13.79 -7.01 -11.41
CA PRO A 185 14.83 -7.01 -12.46
C PRO A 185 15.06 -5.59 -13.03
N VAL A 186 16.09 -5.43 -13.84
CA VAL A 186 16.47 -4.15 -14.46
C VAL A 186 15.32 -3.48 -15.22
N SER A 187 14.43 -4.25 -15.83
CA SER A 187 13.23 -3.71 -16.49
C SER A 187 12.33 -2.92 -15.51
N ARG A 188 12.19 -3.38 -14.26
CA ARG A 188 11.42 -2.68 -13.23
C ARG A 188 12.15 -1.45 -12.70
N LYS A 189 13.48 -1.52 -12.59
CA LYS A 189 14.29 -0.32 -12.33
C LYS A 189 14.05 0.75 -13.39
N ASN A 190 14.11 0.39 -14.67
CA ASN A 190 13.91 1.32 -15.76
C ASN A 190 12.50 1.91 -15.77
N GLU A 191 11.48 1.11 -15.49
CA GLU A 191 10.09 1.57 -15.37
C GLU A 191 9.94 2.60 -14.23
N MET A 192 10.45 2.31 -13.05
CA MET A 192 10.40 3.24 -11.91
C MET A 192 11.16 4.54 -12.19
N MET A 193 12.33 4.44 -12.79
CA MET A 193 13.15 5.62 -13.15
C MET A 193 12.47 6.49 -14.20
N ASN A 194 12.05 5.90 -15.33
CA ASN A 194 11.58 6.66 -16.48
C ASN A 194 10.15 7.17 -16.34
N ASN A 195 9.27 6.40 -15.67
CA ASN A 195 7.86 6.75 -15.62
C ASN A 195 7.49 7.59 -14.38
N PHE A 196 8.32 7.52 -13.31
CA PHE A 196 7.97 8.18 -12.05
C PHE A 196 9.06 9.15 -11.55
N LEU A 197 10.30 8.70 -11.44
CA LEU A 197 11.34 9.49 -10.77
C LEU A 197 11.90 10.62 -11.64
N LEU A 198 12.29 10.32 -12.89
CA LEU A 198 12.87 11.32 -13.79
C LEU A 198 11.88 12.41 -14.25
N PRO A 199 10.59 12.11 -14.48
CA PRO A 199 9.58 13.16 -14.70
C PRO A 199 9.29 14.03 -13.48
N GLY A 200 9.72 13.62 -12.28
CA GLY A 200 9.49 14.27 -11.00
C GLY A 200 8.31 13.65 -10.24
N LEU A 201 8.52 13.42 -8.94
CA LEU A 201 7.48 12.93 -8.05
C LEU A 201 6.55 14.08 -7.63
N GLN A 202 5.27 13.80 -7.56
CA GLN A 202 4.28 14.69 -6.98
C GLN A 202 4.05 14.35 -5.50
N ASP A 203 3.59 15.35 -4.74
CA ASP A 203 3.24 15.14 -3.34
C ASP A 203 2.01 14.23 -3.24
N LEU A 204 2.04 13.30 -2.30
CA LEU A 204 1.03 12.26 -2.16
C LEU A 204 0.00 12.64 -1.10
N CYS A 205 -1.28 12.59 -1.44
CA CYS A 205 -2.37 12.71 -0.50
C CYS A 205 -2.36 11.52 0.47
N VAL A 206 -2.28 11.79 1.78
CA VAL A 206 -2.11 10.76 2.83
C VAL A 206 -3.21 10.80 3.89
N SER A 207 -4.24 11.63 3.72
CA SER A 207 -5.44 11.61 4.55
C SER A 207 -6.68 11.96 3.75
N ARG A 208 -7.83 11.63 4.27
CA ARG A 208 -9.13 11.91 3.67
C ARG A 208 -10.13 12.35 4.73
N THR A 209 -11.16 13.10 4.32
CA THR A 209 -12.30 13.50 5.17
C THR A 209 -13.63 12.99 4.63
N SER A 210 -13.64 12.45 3.42
CA SER A 210 -14.85 12.01 2.72
C SER A 210 -15.38 10.64 3.18
N TYR A 211 -14.58 9.87 3.92
CA TYR A 211 -14.98 8.60 4.51
C TYR A 211 -14.30 8.39 5.86
N SER A 212 -14.84 7.49 6.69
CA SER A 212 -14.39 7.29 8.07
C SER A 212 -13.62 5.98 8.30
N TRP A 213 -13.61 5.05 7.32
CA TRP A 213 -12.90 3.79 7.45
C TRP A 213 -11.42 3.96 7.12
N GLY A 214 -10.65 4.41 8.11
CA GLY A 214 -9.23 4.69 8.05
C GLY A 214 -8.63 4.80 9.45
N ILE A 215 -7.34 5.11 9.53
CA ILE A 215 -6.65 5.36 10.78
C ILE A 215 -6.77 6.86 11.10
N PRO A 216 -7.47 7.27 12.17
CA PRO A 216 -7.66 8.68 12.46
C PRO A 216 -6.34 9.37 12.82
N VAL A 217 -6.19 10.60 12.36
CA VAL A 217 -5.04 11.46 12.71
C VAL A 217 -5.24 12.01 14.14
N ASP A 218 -4.39 11.60 15.10
CA ASP A 218 -4.60 11.88 16.52
C ASP A 218 -4.74 13.37 16.87
N PHE A 219 -4.05 14.24 16.13
CA PHE A 219 -4.09 15.70 16.36
C PHE A 219 -5.10 16.44 15.46
N ASP A 220 -5.76 15.75 14.55
CA ASP A 220 -6.83 16.26 13.68
C ASP A 220 -7.86 15.15 13.36
N PRO A 221 -8.78 14.87 14.30
CA PRO A 221 -9.70 13.72 14.18
C PRO A 221 -10.72 13.79 13.03
N LYS A 222 -10.69 14.84 12.22
CA LYS A 222 -11.50 14.94 11.00
C LYS A 222 -10.89 14.17 9.82
N HIS A 223 -9.61 13.83 9.96
CA HIS A 223 -8.83 13.12 8.96
C HIS A 223 -8.51 11.70 9.38
#